data_3312d739851313f4ae0a6b5df8fbadca
#
_entry.id   3312d739851313f4ae0a6b5df8fbadca
#
_cell.length_a   1.000
_cell.length_b   1.000
_cell.length_c   1.000
_cell.angle_alpha   90.00
_cell.angle_beta   90.00
_cell.angle_gamma   90.00
#
_symmetry.space_group_name_H-M   'P 1'
#
loop_
_entity.id
_entity.type
_entity.pdbx_description
1 polymer ?
#
loop_
_entity_poly.entity_id
_entity_poly.type
_entity_poly.pdbx_seq_one_letter_code
_entity_poly.pdbx_strand_id
1 'polypeptide(L)'
;MIQALGSLAISFFLFTQSALADSRQSGYQLLSPANQAMQNDMNLNPALFAVMDGEALWQEKSQANGKSCASCHGDVKQSMRGVFATYPKIMHQKLQNMEGQINACRTRHQQLPAFAYESKPMLALSILIAFQSRGLPIRAASLGGVKKEYEQGRTLYFQRIGQLNLSCAQCHDDRAGLKLGGSIIPQAHPTGYPIYRIEWQGMGSLQRRLRNCLSGVRAEPYVYGSKELVQIELYLMHRANSMIIESPGIRP
;
A
#
# COMPACT_ATOMS: atom_id res chain seq x y z
N MET A 1 -57.80 8.56 54.50
CA MET A 1 -57.44 8.38 53.06
C MET A 1 -56.02 8.87 52.87
N ILE A 2 -55.05 7.96 52.84
CA ILE A 2 -53.63 8.26 52.67
C ILE A 2 -53.21 7.69 51.33
N GLN A 3 -52.89 8.56 50.34
CA GLN A 3 -52.37 8.14 49.01
C GLN A 3 -50.85 7.93 49.12
N ALA A 4 -50.39 6.73 48.83
CA ALA A 4 -49.01 6.40 48.71
C ALA A 4 -48.53 6.68 47.25
N LEU A 5 -47.59 7.62 47.07
CA LEU A 5 -46.87 7.90 45.83
C LEU A 5 -45.72 6.91 45.68
N GLY A 6 -45.85 5.98 44.80
CA GLY A 6 -44.77 5.07 44.42
C GLY A 6 -43.80 5.74 43.42
N SER A 7 -42.57 5.96 43.86
CA SER A 7 -41.49 6.42 42.97
C SER A 7 -40.91 5.27 42.16
N LEU A 8 -41.07 5.36 40.83
CA LEU A 8 -40.50 4.42 39.88
C LEU A 8 -39.06 4.85 39.56
N ALA A 9 -38.06 4.15 40.08
CA ALA A 9 -36.65 4.37 39.78
C ALA A 9 -36.32 3.69 38.46
N ILE A 10 -36.10 4.47 37.40
CA ILE A 10 -35.63 3.98 36.09
C ILE A 10 -34.10 3.89 36.18
N SER A 11 -33.58 2.65 36.30
CA SER A 11 -32.14 2.37 36.25
C SER A 11 -31.67 2.43 34.80
N PHE A 12 -30.94 3.47 34.43
CA PHE A 12 -30.25 3.60 33.15
C PHE A 12 -29.01 2.71 33.17
N PHE A 13 -29.05 1.56 32.51
CA PHE A 13 -27.89 0.74 32.25
C PHE A 13 -27.08 1.37 31.10
N LEU A 14 -25.99 2.05 31.46
CA LEU A 14 -24.98 2.49 30.48
C LEU A 14 -24.20 1.27 29.98
N PHE A 15 -24.56 0.78 28.80
CA PHE A 15 -23.72 -0.17 28.07
C PHE A 15 -22.47 0.56 27.55
N THR A 16 -21.38 0.46 28.28
CA THR A 16 -20.06 0.83 27.77
C THR A 16 -19.65 -0.20 26.71
N GLN A 17 -19.83 0.14 25.44
CA GLN A 17 -19.22 -0.62 24.35
C GLN A 17 -17.70 -0.42 24.44
N SER A 18 -16.99 -1.40 24.97
CA SER A 18 -15.54 -1.48 24.86
C SER A 18 -15.21 -1.64 23.38
N ALA A 19 -14.79 -0.56 22.72
CA ALA A 19 -14.19 -0.65 21.39
C ALA A 19 -12.95 -1.53 21.50
N LEU A 20 -12.96 -2.72 20.91
CA LEU A 20 -11.76 -3.55 20.80
C LEU A 20 -10.72 -2.74 20.04
N ALA A 21 -9.60 -2.44 20.69
CA ALA A 21 -8.50 -1.75 20.05
C ALA A 21 -8.01 -2.56 18.85
N ASP A 22 -7.79 -1.90 17.71
CA ASP A 22 -7.24 -2.54 16.51
C ASP A 22 -5.83 -3.05 16.81
N SER A 23 -5.65 -4.37 16.85
CA SER A 23 -4.37 -5.01 17.12
C SER A 23 -3.40 -5.01 15.94
N ARG A 24 -3.85 -4.50 14.78
CA ARG A 24 -3.02 -4.41 13.60
C ARG A 24 -1.96 -3.33 13.76
N GLN A 25 -0.72 -3.67 13.39
CA GLN A 25 0.41 -2.76 13.43
C GLN A 25 0.93 -2.49 12.02
N SER A 26 1.25 -1.23 11.75
CA SER A 26 2.01 -0.87 10.56
C SER A 26 3.51 -1.09 10.78
N GLY A 27 4.26 -1.20 9.68
CA GLY A 27 5.71 -1.29 9.79
C GLY A 27 6.38 -0.02 10.37
N TYR A 28 5.69 1.11 10.44
CA TYR A 28 6.16 2.34 11.09
C TYR A 28 6.33 2.15 12.61
N GLN A 29 5.40 1.45 13.24
CA GLN A 29 5.44 1.22 14.70
C GLN A 29 6.62 0.35 15.15
N LEU A 30 7.24 -0.36 14.18
CA LEU A 30 8.42 -1.21 14.43
C LEU A 30 9.74 -0.49 14.18
N LEU A 31 9.70 0.78 13.77
CA LEU A 31 10.89 1.57 13.48
C LEU A 31 11.54 2.10 14.77
N SER A 32 12.86 2.35 14.69
CA SER A 32 13.54 3.15 15.69
C SER A 32 13.01 4.60 15.70
N PRO A 33 13.10 5.33 16.82
CA PRO A 33 12.68 6.73 16.88
C PRO A 33 13.33 7.61 15.79
N ALA A 34 14.59 7.37 15.45
CA ALA A 34 15.29 8.09 14.39
C ALA A 34 14.67 7.84 13.00
N ASN A 35 14.33 6.60 12.67
CA ASN A 35 13.68 6.25 11.41
C ASN A 35 12.23 6.75 11.34
N GLN A 36 11.52 6.79 12.49
CA GLN A 36 10.20 7.42 12.57
C GLN A 36 10.29 8.92 12.31
N ALA A 37 11.24 9.62 12.91
CA ALA A 37 11.48 11.05 12.67
C ALA A 37 11.80 11.30 11.19
N MET A 38 12.70 10.51 10.58
CA MET A 38 13.02 10.59 9.16
C MET A 38 11.79 10.37 8.26
N GLN A 39 10.91 9.41 8.60
CA GLN A 39 9.69 9.19 7.83
C GLN A 39 8.67 10.33 7.97
N ASN A 40 8.59 10.96 9.14
CA ASN A 40 7.60 11.99 9.43
C ASN A 40 7.96 13.34 8.83
N ASP A 41 9.23 13.69 8.82
CA ASP A 41 9.74 14.93 8.23
C ASP A 41 10.14 14.70 6.78
N MET A 42 9.37 15.26 5.84
CA MET A 42 9.66 15.12 4.41
C MET A 42 10.99 15.76 4.00
N ASN A 43 11.53 16.72 4.75
CA ASN A 43 12.85 17.29 4.46
C ASN A 43 13.98 16.31 4.83
N LEU A 44 13.71 15.38 5.74
CA LEU A 44 14.67 14.32 6.13
C LEU A 44 14.43 13.01 5.36
N ASN A 45 13.25 12.86 4.75
CA ASN A 45 12.87 11.65 4.02
C ASN A 45 13.48 11.67 2.61
N PRO A 46 14.42 10.76 2.27
CA PRO A 46 15.06 10.72 0.95
C PRO A 46 14.05 10.54 -0.21
N ALA A 47 12.83 10.07 0.07
CA ALA A 47 11.78 9.97 -0.93
C ALA A 47 11.30 11.34 -1.45
N LEU A 48 11.63 12.45 -0.77
CA LEU A 48 11.30 13.80 -1.27
C LEU A 48 11.84 14.01 -2.70
N PHE A 49 13.07 13.56 -2.98
CA PHE A 49 13.64 13.67 -4.34
C PHE A 49 12.79 12.94 -5.38
N ALA A 50 12.30 11.74 -5.05
CA ALA A 50 11.42 11.00 -5.96
C ALA A 50 10.03 11.67 -6.11
N VAL A 51 9.52 12.35 -5.09
CA VAL A 51 8.29 13.16 -5.20
C VAL A 51 8.52 14.32 -6.18
N MET A 52 9.65 15.04 -6.06
CA MET A 52 10.02 16.15 -6.96
C MET A 52 10.19 15.68 -8.40
N ASP A 53 10.89 14.56 -8.62
CA ASP A 53 11.01 13.94 -9.95
C ASP A 53 9.62 13.56 -10.51
N GLY A 54 8.75 13.05 -9.67
CA GLY A 54 7.36 12.74 -10.02
C GLY A 54 6.56 13.98 -10.42
N GLU A 55 6.72 15.12 -9.71
CA GLU A 55 6.08 16.39 -10.06
C GLU A 55 6.57 16.92 -11.42
N ALA A 56 7.86 16.80 -11.72
CA ALA A 56 8.41 17.14 -13.03
C ALA A 56 7.80 16.26 -14.14
N LEU A 57 7.79 14.93 -13.94
CA LEU A 57 7.19 13.96 -14.88
C LEU A 57 5.67 14.17 -15.07
N TRP A 58 4.97 14.62 -14.02
CA TRP A 58 3.53 14.91 -14.11
C TRP A 58 3.22 16.03 -15.11
N GLN A 59 4.10 17.03 -15.20
CA GLN A 59 3.99 18.16 -16.10
C GLN A 59 4.62 17.89 -17.49
N GLU A 60 5.49 16.89 -17.60
CA GLU A 60 6.24 16.61 -18.83
C GLU A 60 5.30 16.23 -19.98
N LYS A 61 5.37 17.00 -21.06
CA LYS A 61 4.58 16.78 -22.25
C LYS A 61 5.19 15.70 -23.14
N SER A 62 4.35 14.78 -23.58
CA SER A 62 4.72 13.75 -24.56
C SER A 62 5.18 14.38 -25.87
N GLN A 63 6.31 13.91 -26.39
CA GLN A 63 6.80 14.27 -27.73
C GLN A 63 5.85 13.79 -28.84
N ALA A 64 5.06 12.74 -28.59
CA ALA A 64 4.18 12.15 -29.59
C ALA A 64 2.90 12.96 -29.84
N ASN A 65 2.31 13.57 -28.80
CA ASN A 65 1.02 14.27 -28.91
C ASN A 65 0.84 15.48 -28.00
N GLY A 66 1.90 15.93 -27.34
CA GLY A 66 1.91 17.10 -26.46
C GLY A 66 1.14 16.95 -25.14
N LYS A 67 0.64 15.75 -24.80
CA LYS A 67 -0.13 15.53 -23.57
C LYS A 67 0.77 15.16 -22.41
N SER A 68 0.52 15.76 -21.24
CA SER A 68 1.11 15.37 -19.96
C SER A 68 0.06 14.68 -19.07
N CYS A 69 0.46 14.19 -17.88
CA CYS A 69 -0.51 13.75 -16.89
C CYS A 69 -1.41 14.93 -16.46
N ALA A 70 -0.80 16.10 -16.25
CA ALA A 70 -1.50 17.33 -15.89
C ALA A 70 -2.50 17.79 -16.97
N SER A 71 -2.28 17.51 -18.25
CA SER A 71 -3.21 17.89 -19.34
C SER A 71 -4.60 17.29 -19.17
N CYS A 72 -4.71 16.10 -18.53
CA CYS A 72 -5.97 15.43 -18.29
C CYS A 72 -6.42 15.50 -16.83
N HIS A 73 -5.48 15.46 -15.88
CA HIS A 73 -5.77 15.36 -14.46
C HIS A 73 -5.62 16.70 -13.71
N GLY A 74 -5.01 17.73 -14.32
CA GLY A 74 -4.77 19.01 -13.66
C GLY A 74 -3.77 18.91 -12.50
N ASP A 75 -4.06 19.61 -11.41
CA ASP A 75 -3.24 19.61 -10.21
C ASP A 75 -3.26 18.23 -9.53
N VAL A 76 -2.07 17.64 -9.33
CA VAL A 76 -1.91 16.33 -8.72
C VAL A 76 -2.42 16.27 -7.30
N LYS A 77 -2.27 17.36 -6.52
CA LYS A 77 -2.69 17.43 -5.11
C LYS A 77 -4.20 17.31 -4.96
N GLN A 78 -4.94 17.80 -5.95
CA GLN A 78 -6.40 17.73 -5.97
C GLN A 78 -6.88 16.43 -6.60
N SER A 79 -6.40 16.11 -7.81
CA SER A 79 -6.93 15.01 -8.62
C SER A 79 -6.50 13.63 -8.13
N MET A 80 -5.34 13.51 -7.47
CA MET A 80 -4.82 12.24 -6.99
C MET A 80 -5.03 12.02 -5.48
N ARG A 81 -5.70 12.93 -4.79
CA ARG A 81 -5.97 12.79 -3.37
C ARG A 81 -6.80 11.53 -3.09
N GLY A 82 -6.23 10.59 -2.33
CA GLY A 82 -6.86 9.33 -1.95
C GLY A 82 -6.94 8.28 -3.06
N VAL A 83 -6.46 8.59 -4.28
CA VAL A 83 -6.54 7.66 -5.41
C VAL A 83 -5.72 6.40 -5.14
N PHE A 84 -4.48 6.53 -4.65
CA PHE A 84 -3.64 5.37 -4.33
C PHE A 84 -4.28 4.43 -3.31
N ALA A 85 -5.02 4.98 -2.35
CA ALA A 85 -5.70 4.23 -1.30
C ALA A 85 -6.74 3.22 -1.82
N THR A 86 -7.14 3.34 -3.09
CA THR A 86 -8.17 2.49 -3.73
C THR A 86 -7.60 1.39 -4.63
N TYR A 87 -6.28 1.29 -4.77
CA TYR A 87 -5.62 0.30 -5.62
C TYR A 87 -5.08 -0.88 -4.80
N PRO A 88 -4.99 -2.09 -5.40
CA PRO A 88 -5.44 -2.49 -6.75
C PRO A 88 -6.96 -2.53 -6.89
N LYS A 89 -7.44 -2.34 -8.12
CA LYS A 89 -8.88 -2.42 -8.47
C LYS A 89 -9.10 -2.86 -9.92
N ILE A 90 -10.33 -3.21 -10.26
CA ILE A 90 -10.69 -3.52 -11.65
C ILE A 90 -10.75 -2.23 -12.47
N MET A 91 -9.94 -2.17 -13.51
CA MET A 91 -9.95 -1.13 -14.53
C MET A 91 -10.01 -1.81 -15.90
N HIS A 92 -10.98 -1.41 -16.73
CA HIS A 92 -11.17 -2.02 -18.07
C HIS A 92 -11.18 -3.56 -18.00
N GLN A 93 -11.97 -4.13 -17.11
CA GLN A 93 -12.16 -5.58 -16.88
C GLN A 93 -10.90 -6.34 -16.44
N LYS A 94 -9.83 -5.65 -16.06
CA LYS A 94 -8.59 -6.24 -15.58
C LYS A 94 -8.24 -5.70 -14.21
N LEU A 95 -7.78 -6.56 -13.30
CA LEU A 95 -7.18 -6.12 -12.04
C LEU A 95 -5.87 -5.39 -12.33
N GLN A 96 -5.77 -4.16 -11.83
CA GLN A 96 -4.58 -3.32 -12.01
C GLN A 96 -4.13 -2.72 -10.68
N ASN A 97 -2.82 -2.69 -10.46
CA ASN A 97 -2.20 -1.85 -9.45
C ASN A 97 -1.93 -0.43 -10.01
N MET A 98 -1.37 0.45 -9.20
CA MET A 98 -1.09 1.83 -9.59
C MET A 98 -0.11 1.91 -10.78
N GLU A 99 0.95 1.11 -10.78
CA GLU A 99 1.95 1.07 -11.84
C GLU A 99 1.34 0.63 -13.19
N GLY A 100 0.47 -0.38 -13.14
CA GLY A 100 -0.27 -0.82 -14.31
C GLY A 100 -1.18 0.28 -14.87
N GLN A 101 -1.84 1.06 -14.01
CA GLN A 101 -2.69 2.18 -14.42
C GLN A 101 -1.87 3.33 -14.99
N ILE A 102 -0.73 3.68 -14.40
CA ILE A 102 0.21 4.69 -14.92
C ILE A 102 0.61 4.30 -16.35
N ASN A 103 1.03 3.06 -16.57
CA ASN A 103 1.41 2.56 -17.88
C ASN A 103 0.24 2.54 -18.88
N ALA A 104 -0.96 2.18 -18.44
CA ALA A 104 -2.15 2.23 -19.28
C ALA A 104 -2.47 3.66 -19.75
N CYS A 105 -2.36 4.67 -18.86
CA CYS A 105 -2.51 6.07 -19.25
C CYS A 105 -1.40 6.52 -20.20
N ARG A 106 -0.16 6.16 -19.90
CA ARG A 106 1.02 6.52 -20.69
C ARG A 106 0.91 5.99 -22.13
N THR A 107 0.58 4.73 -22.29
CA THR A 107 0.50 4.09 -23.63
C THR A 107 -0.72 4.55 -24.42
N ARG A 108 -1.90 4.62 -23.78
CA ARG A 108 -3.16 4.94 -24.49
C ARG A 108 -3.33 6.43 -24.78
N HIS A 109 -2.92 7.29 -23.84
CA HIS A 109 -3.25 8.72 -23.91
C HIS A 109 -2.07 9.62 -24.23
N GLN A 110 -0.86 9.25 -23.83
CA GLN A 110 0.36 9.99 -24.17
C GLN A 110 1.08 9.43 -25.40
N GLN A 111 0.70 8.23 -25.88
CA GLN A 111 1.32 7.54 -27.01
C GLN A 111 2.84 7.32 -26.78
N LEU A 112 3.23 7.04 -25.55
CA LEU A 112 4.60 6.77 -25.15
C LEU A 112 4.75 5.31 -24.71
N PRO A 113 5.94 4.71 -24.83
CA PRO A 113 6.18 3.35 -24.34
C PRO A 113 5.96 3.26 -22.82
N ALA A 114 5.51 2.09 -22.37
CA ALA A 114 5.37 1.80 -20.95
C ALA A 114 6.71 1.95 -20.21
N PHE A 115 6.67 2.47 -19.00
CA PHE A 115 7.82 2.41 -18.12
C PHE A 115 8.04 0.98 -17.61
N ALA A 116 9.29 0.56 -17.53
CA ALA A 116 9.62 -0.67 -16.81
C ALA A 116 9.24 -0.52 -15.31
N TYR A 117 8.72 -1.60 -14.70
CA TYR A 117 8.58 -1.63 -13.25
C TYR A 117 9.92 -1.41 -12.59
N GLU A 118 9.94 -0.79 -11.42
CA GLU A 118 11.14 -0.38 -10.67
C GLU A 118 12.05 0.64 -11.39
N SER A 119 11.71 1.10 -12.58
CA SER A 119 12.43 2.23 -13.18
C SER A 119 12.22 3.52 -12.37
N LYS A 120 13.22 4.39 -12.35
CA LYS A 120 13.13 5.68 -11.64
C LYS A 120 11.86 6.47 -12.00
N PRO A 121 11.47 6.66 -13.29
CA PRO A 121 10.25 7.40 -13.61
C PRO A 121 8.97 6.70 -13.16
N MET A 122 8.91 5.35 -13.18
CA MET A 122 7.75 4.63 -12.64
C MET A 122 7.62 4.84 -11.13
N LEU A 123 8.71 4.67 -10.40
CA LEU A 123 8.72 4.87 -8.95
C LEU A 123 8.39 6.32 -8.57
N ALA A 124 8.94 7.30 -9.29
CA ALA A 124 8.68 8.72 -9.05
C ALA A 124 7.18 9.06 -9.18
N LEU A 125 6.53 8.63 -10.26
CA LEU A 125 5.08 8.84 -10.41
C LEU A 125 4.25 8.07 -9.39
N SER A 126 4.58 6.80 -9.11
CA SER A 126 3.88 6.00 -8.11
C SER A 126 3.97 6.63 -6.72
N ILE A 127 5.16 7.12 -6.35
CA ILE A 127 5.41 7.80 -5.07
C ILE A 127 4.64 9.12 -5.00
N LEU A 128 4.70 9.94 -6.06
CA LEU A 128 3.95 11.20 -6.12
C LEU A 128 2.46 10.97 -5.88
N ILE A 129 1.86 9.98 -6.56
CA ILE A 129 0.43 9.66 -6.42
C ILE A 129 0.13 9.09 -5.02
N ALA A 130 0.98 8.20 -4.51
CA ALA A 130 0.82 7.64 -3.17
C ALA A 130 0.94 8.71 -2.09
N PHE A 131 1.83 9.68 -2.26
CA PHE A 131 2.01 10.81 -1.35
C PHE A 131 0.73 11.65 -1.21
N GLN A 132 -0.08 11.78 -2.29
CA GLN A 132 -1.38 12.46 -2.21
C GLN A 132 -2.44 11.69 -1.39
N SER A 133 -2.13 10.45 -1.02
CA SER A 133 -2.99 9.64 -0.15
C SER A 133 -2.47 9.51 1.29
N ARG A 134 -1.28 10.10 1.60
CA ARG A 134 -0.69 10.06 2.95
C ARG A 134 -1.65 10.64 3.99
N GLY A 135 -1.80 9.95 5.10
CA GLY A 135 -2.72 10.35 6.18
C GLY A 135 -4.19 9.96 5.94
N LEU A 136 -4.51 9.41 4.78
CA LEU A 136 -5.86 8.91 4.47
C LEU A 136 -5.95 7.40 4.73
N PRO A 137 -7.14 6.88 5.08
CA PRO A 137 -7.33 5.46 5.26
C PRO A 137 -7.28 4.71 3.92
N ILE A 138 -6.71 3.51 3.94
CA ILE A 138 -6.82 2.55 2.84
C ILE A 138 -8.29 2.21 2.63
N ARG A 139 -8.74 2.26 1.39
CA ARG A 139 -10.09 1.94 0.93
C ARG A 139 -10.00 0.84 -0.12
N ALA A 140 -9.68 -0.38 0.32
CA ALA A 140 -9.57 -1.51 -0.57
C ALA A 140 -10.87 -1.70 -1.38
N ALA A 141 -10.72 -2.14 -2.63
CA ALA A 141 -11.85 -2.35 -3.54
C ALA A 141 -12.91 -3.28 -2.91
N SER A 142 -14.19 -2.98 -3.13
CA SER A 142 -15.28 -3.83 -2.63
C SER A 142 -15.11 -5.28 -3.08
N LEU A 143 -15.22 -6.23 -2.16
CA LEU A 143 -15.12 -7.66 -2.46
C LEU A 143 -16.11 -8.13 -3.52
N GLY A 144 -17.28 -7.50 -3.63
CA GLY A 144 -18.26 -7.84 -4.67
C GLY A 144 -17.70 -7.74 -6.08
N GLY A 145 -16.80 -6.77 -6.33
CA GLY A 145 -16.20 -6.55 -7.65
C GLY A 145 -14.88 -7.27 -7.89
N VAL A 146 -14.20 -7.76 -6.83
CA VAL A 146 -12.84 -8.34 -6.92
C VAL A 146 -12.70 -9.68 -6.19
N LYS A 147 -13.81 -10.34 -5.85
CA LYS A 147 -13.82 -11.55 -4.99
C LYS A 147 -12.89 -12.65 -5.52
N LYS A 148 -12.95 -12.93 -6.81
CA LYS A 148 -12.12 -13.97 -7.44
C LYS A 148 -10.63 -13.66 -7.29
N GLU A 149 -10.24 -12.43 -7.59
CA GLU A 149 -8.85 -11.97 -7.51
C GLU A 149 -8.36 -11.92 -6.06
N TYR A 150 -9.23 -11.51 -5.14
CA TYR A 150 -8.95 -11.50 -3.71
C TYR A 150 -8.68 -12.92 -3.18
N GLU A 151 -9.55 -13.89 -3.50
CA GLU A 151 -9.38 -15.29 -3.05
C GLU A 151 -8.12 -15.93 -3.66
N GLN A 152 -7.77 -15.57 -4.90
CA GLN A 152 -6.51 -16.00 -5.50
C GLN A 152 -5.31 -15.40 -4.77
N GLY A 153 -5.33 -14.09 -4.46
CA GLY A 153 -4.29 -13.44 -3.67
C GLY A 153 -4.15 -14.03 -2.26
N ARG A 154 -5.30 -14.34 -1.63
CA ARG A 154 -5.33 -15.04 -0.35
C ARG A 154 -4.70 -16.44 -0.45
N THR A 155 -5.05 -17.20 -1.46
CA THR A 155 -4.44 -18.52 -1.70
C THR A 155 -2.93 -18.41 -1.82
N LEU A 156 -2.42 -17.48 -2.62
CA LEU A 156 -0.97 -17.26 -2.78
C LEU A 156 -0.29 -16.85 -1.46
N TYR A 157 -0.94 -16.07 -0.62
CA TYR A 157 -0.41 -15.66 0.69
C TYR A 157 -0.22 -16.85 1.66
N PHE A 158 -1.13 -17.82 1.63
CA PHE A 158 -1.08 -19.02 2.49
C PHE A 158 -0.35 -20.19 1.85
N GLN A 159 -0.09 -20.14 0.54
CA GLN A 159 0.59 -21.22 -0.19
C GLN A 159 2.05 -21.33 0.25
N ARG A 160 2.46 -22.52 0.60
CA ARG A 160 3.87 -22.85 0.89
C ARG A 160 4.62 -23.04 -0.42
N ILE A 161 5.74 -22.34 -0.57
CA ILE A 161 6.52 -22.29 -1.81
C ILE A 161 8.02 -22.30 -1.54
N GLY A 162 8.78 -22.45 -2.61
CA GLY A 162 10.24 -22.44 -2.59
C GLY A 162 10.85 -23.66 -1.89
N GLN A 163 12.17 -23.74 -1.95
CA GLN A 163 12.93 -24.82 -1.34
C GLN A 163 12.79 -24.87 0.18
N LEU A 164 12.52 -23.71 0.81
CA LEU A 164 12.29 -23.64 2.25
C LEU A 164 10.85 -24.00 2.64
N ASN A 165 9.97 -24.23 1.65
CA ASN A 165 8.58 -24.64 1.85
C ASN A 165 7.85 -23.75 2.88
N LEU A 166 7.95 -22.41 2.72
CA LEU A 166 7.35 -21.41 3.59
C LEU A 166 6.28 -20.60 2.85
N SER A 167 5.27 -20.16 3.61
CA SER A 167 4.24 -19.22 3.13
C SER A 167 4.46 -17.83 3.74
N CYS A 168 3.81 -16.81 3.16
CA CYS A 168 3.82 -15.46 3.73
C CYS A 168 3.23 -15.47 5.15
N ALA A 169 2.13 -16.19 5.37
CA ALA A 169 1.45 -16.31 6.65
C ALA A 169 2.36 -16.85 7.76
N GLN A 170 3.19 -17.86 7.48
CA GLN A 170 4.08 -18.44 8.50
C GLN A 170 5.07 -17.43 9.08
N CYS A 171 5.45 -16.39 8.33
CA CYS A 171 6.26 -15.30 8.84
C CYS A 171 5.40 -14.14 9.37
N HIS A 172 4.44 -13.67 8.58
CA HIS A 172 3.75 -12.41 8.83
C HIS A 172 2.50 -12.53 9.72
N ASP A 173 1.98 -13.73 9.93
CA ASP A 173 0.91 -14.00 10.89
C ASP A 173 1.49 -14.74 12.12
N ASP A 174 2.12 -15.90 11.92
CA ASP A 174 2.53 -16.78 13.03
C ASP A 174 3.75 -16.23 13.79
N ARG A 175 4.63 -15.46 13.13
CA ARG A 175 5.90 -14.95 13.69
C ARG A 175 6.04 -13.43 13.63
N ALA A 176 4.92 -12.72 13.42
CA ALA A 176 4.92 -11.25 13.49
C ALA A 176 5.44 -10.79 14.86
N GLY A 177 6.28 -9.77 14.86
CA GLY A 177 6.93 -9.24 16.06
C GLY A 177 8.23 -9.96 16.47
N LEU A 178 8.50 -11.16 15.95
CA LEU A 178 9.77 -11.83 16.15
C LEU A 178 10.86 -11.28 15.22
N LYS A 179 12.12 -11.59 15.50
CA LYS A 179 13.26 -11.17 14.66
C LYS A 179 13.61 -12.22 13.61
N LEU A 180 13.90 -11.75 12.42
CA LEU A 180 14.59 -12.49 11.37
C LEU A 180 15.90 -11.73 11.06
N GLY A 181 17.03 -12.27 11.50
CA GLY A 181 18.29 -11.52 11.51
C GLY A 181 18.16 -10.25 12.35
N GLY A 182 18.54 -9.10 11.79
CA GLY A 182 18.47 -7.79 12.44
C GLY A 182 17.09 -7.11 12.39
N SER A 183 16.13 -7.67 11.64
CA SER A 183 14.84 -7.01 11.39
C SER A 183 13.69 -7.69 12.11
N ILE A 184 12.73 -6.89 12.59
CA ILE A 184 11.46 -7.39 13.15
C ILE A 184 10.54 -7.77 11.98
N ILE A 185 9.90 -8.92 12.06
CA ILE A 185 8.91 -9.38 11.08
C ILE A 185 7.61 -8.59 11.28
N PRO A 186 7.16 -7.79 10.28
CA PRO A 186 5.92 -7.04 10.38
C PRO A 186 4.71 -7.91 10.05
N GLN A 187 3.51 -7.44 10.39
CA GLN A 187 2.22 -8.10 10.04
C GLN A 187 1.83 -8.00 8.55
N ALA A 188 2.74 -7.59 7.66
CA ALA A 188 2.51 -7.44 6.22
C ALA A 188 1.38 -6.48 5.83
N HIS A 189 1.25 -5.35 6.53
CA HIS A 189 0.37 -4.25 6.15
C HIS A 189 1.16 -3.27 5.27
N PRO A 190 0.80 -3.06 3.99
CA PRO A 190 1.61 -2.31 3.03
C PRO A 190 1.39 -0.79 3.10
N THR A 191 1.14 -0.24 4.28
CA THR A 191 0.77 1.17 4.52
C THR A 191 1.81 2.17 4.03
N GLY A 192 3.09 1.80 4.02
CA GLY A 192 4.19 2.70 3.69
C GLY A 192 4.66 2.67 2.24
N TYR A 193 4.14 1.76 1.39
CA TYR A 193 4.61 1.60 0.00
C TYR A 193 4.04 2.65 -0.96
N PRO A 194 4.87 3.05 -2.00
CA PRO A 194 6.29 2.76 -2.19
C PRO A 194 7.15 3.32 -1.05
N ILE A 195 8.29 2.66 -0.78
CA ILE A 195 9.15 2.99 0.35
C ILE A 195 10.56 3.40 -0.09
N TYR A 196 11.25 4.21 0.75
CA TYR A 196 12.70 4.27 0.77
C TYR A 196 13.23 3.16 1.69
N ARG A 197 14.14 2.34 1.19
CA ARG A 197 14.76 1.32 1.99
C ARG A 197 16.23 1.63 2.22
N ILE A 198 16.63 1.71 3.50
CA ILE A 198 18.01 2.07 3.88
C ILE A 198 18.97 1.02 3.35
N GLU A 199 18.63 -0.27 3.44
CA GLU A 199 19.41 -1.38 2.88
C GLU A 199 19.65 -1.23 1.35
N TRP A 200 18.66 -0.69 0.62
CA TRP A 200 18.76 -0.53 -0.84
C TRP A 200 19.35 0.82 -1.26
N GLN A 201 19.48 1.75 -0.33
CA GLN A 201 19.82 3.14 -0.62
C GLN A 201 18.95 3.73 -1.75
N GLY A 202 17.66 3.35 -1.76
CA GLY A 202 16.77 3.73 -2.85
C GLY A 202 15.31 3.41 -2.61
N MET A 203 14.50 3.89 -3.55
CA MET A 203 13.06 3.64 -3.57
C MET A 203 12.75 2.23 -4.09
N GLY A 204 11.62 1.68 -3.65
CA GLY A 204 11.10 0.43 -4.18
C GLY A 204 9.61 0.28 -4.00
N SER A 205 8.98 -0.43 -4.94
CA SER A 205 7.56 -0.78 -4.87
C SER A 205 7.28 -1.91 -3.89
N LEU A 206 6.00 -2.15 -3.62
CA LEU A 206 5.57 -3.34 -2.88
C LEU A 206 5.96 -4.63 -3.62
N GLN A 207 5.89 -4.65 -4.96
CA GLN A 207 6.29 -5.82 -5.75
C GLN A 207 7.78 -6.15 -5.60
N ARG A 208 8.66 -5.16 -5.54
CA ARG A 208 10.08 -5.40 -5.24
C ARG A 208 10.24 -6.11 -3.90
N ARG A 209 9.51 -5.69 -2.89
CA ARG A 209 9.57 -6.35 -1.57
C ARG A 209 9.02 -7.77 -1.62
N LEU A 210 7.89 -8.01 -2.29
CA LEU A 210 7.31 -9.34 -2.47
C LEU A 210 8.30 -10.28 -3.16
N ARG A 211 8.94 -9.81 -4.24
CA ARG A 211 9.96 -10.59 -4.96
C ARG A 211 11.17 -10.93 -4.07
N ASN A 212 11.62 -9.99 -3.23
CA ASN A 212 12.70 -10.26 -2.27
C ASN A 212 12.29 -11.36 -1.27
N CYS A 213 11.05 -11.35 -0.78
CA CYS A 213 10.56 -12.42 0.09
C CYS A 213 10.51 -13.76 -0.62
N LEU A 214 10.04 -13.80 -1.89
CA LEU A 214 10.03 -15.01 -2.72
C LEU A 214 11.45 -15.58 -2.89
N SER A 215 12.42 -14.73 -3.26
CA SER A 215 13.84 -15.14 -3.33
C SER A 215 14.38 -15.61 -1.97
N GLY A 216 13.98 -14.95 -0.88
CA GLY A 216 14.37 -15.31 0.49
C GLY A 216 13.92 -16.71 0.90
N VAL A 217 12.76 -17.18 0.42
CA VAL A 217 12.28 -18.55 0.63
C VAL A 217 12.77 -19.53 -0.47
N ARG A 218 13.68 -19.07 -1.34
CA ARG A 218 14.23 -19.81 -2.49
C ARG A 218 13.14 -20.28 -3.46
N ALA A 219 12.14 -19.45 -3.69
CA ALA A 219 11.16 -19.60 -4.76
C ALA A 219 11.55 -18.75 -5.96
N GLU A 220 11.13 -19.16 -7.16
CA GLU A 220 11.23 -18.32 -8.36
C GLU A 220 10.31 -17.11 -8.22
N PRO A 221 10.84 -15.86 -8.27
CA PRO A 221 10.01 -14.68 -8.13
C PRO A 221 9.11 -14.45 -9.35
N TYR A 222 7.84 -14.21 -9.15
CA TYR A 222 6.92 -13.80 -10.22
C TYR A 222 7.43 -12.56 -10.96
N VAL A 223 7.12 -12.45 -12.25
CA VAL A 223 7.46 -11.29 -13.06
C VAL A 223 6.72 -10.05 -12.54
N TYR A 224 7.37 -8.89 -12.57
CA TYR A 224 6.73 -7.62 -12.22
C TYR A 224 5.47 -7.37 -13.05
N GLY A 225 4.41 -6.90 -12.41
CA GLY A 225 3.11 -6.67 -13.03
C GLY A 225 2.32 -7.94 -13.34
N SER A 226 2.83 -9.12 -12.96
CA SER A 226 2.09 -10.38 -13.14
C SER A 226 0.79 -10.38 -12.35
N LYS A 227 -0.13 -11.21 -12.78
CA LYS A 227 -1.42 -11.37 -12.13
C LYS A 227 -1.26 -11.78 -10.67
N GLU A 228 -0.34 -12.69 -10.39
CA GLU A 228 -0.03 -13.21 -9.05
C GLU A 228 0.41 -12.08 -8.11
N LEU A 229 1.35 -11.24 -8.53
CA LEU A 229 1.81 -10.13 -7.69
C LEU A 229 0.70 -9.12 -7.43
N VAL A 230 -0.10 -8.76 -8.45
CA VAL A 230 -1.20 -7.79 -8.27
C VAL A 230 -2.32 -8.38 -7.40
N GLN A 231 -2.56 -9.69 -7.45
CA GLN A 231 -3.50 -10.38 -6.57
C GLN A 231 -3.01 -10.42 -5.11
N ILE A 232 -1.72 -10.67 -4.89
CA ILE A 232 -1.12 -10.57 -3.54
C ILE A 232 -1.24 -9.14 -3.02
N GLU A 233 -0.93 -8.13 -3.82
CA GLU A 233 -1.12 -6.71 -3.43
C GLU A 233 -2.57 -6.43 -3.02
N LEU A 234 -3.55 -6.88 -3.82
CA LEU A 234 -4.97 -6.72 -3.49
C LEU A 234 -5.31 -7.33 -2.14
N TYR A 235 -4.85 -8.57 -1.89
CA TYR A 235 -5.07 -9.24 -0.61
C TYR A 235 -4.44 -8.48 0.55
N LEU A 236 -3.20 -8.01 0.40
CA LEU A 236 -2.50 -7.25 1.44
C LEU A 236 -3.17 -5.89 1.72
N MET A 237 -3.65 -5.20 0.69
CA MET A 237 -4.40 -3.95 0.87
C MET A 237 -5.73 -4.19 1.60
N HIS A 238 -6.39 -5.32 1.36
CA HIS A 238 -7.57 -5.72 2.14
C HIS A 238 -7.24 -6.02 3.60
N ARG A 239 -6.12 -6.68 3.89
CA ARG A 239 -5.64 -6.88 5.27
C ARG A 239 -5.43 -5.56 6.00
N ALA A 240 -4.97 -4.55 5.28
CA ALA A 240 -4.70 -3.21 5.81
C ALA A 240 -5.89 -2.23 5.61
N ASN A 241 -7.07 -2.71 5.21
CA ASN A 241 -8.21 -1.82 4.97
C ASN A 241 -8.52 -0.97 6.21
N SER A 242 -8.78 0.31 6.01
CA SER A 242 -8.97 1.34 7.04
C SER A 242 -7.71 1.76 7.81
N MET A 243 -6.56 1.09 7.66
CA MET A 243 -5.28 1.60 8.19
C MET A 243 -4.82 2.83 7.40
N ILE A 244 -4.06 3.69 8.06
CA ILE A 244 -3.60 4.96 7.46
C ILE A 244 -2.45 4.72 6.50
N ILE A 245 -2.49 5.35 5.32
CA ILE A 245 -1.38 5.37 4.36
C ILE A 245 -0.25 6.23 4.91
N GLU A 246 0.92 5.66 4.93
CA GLU A 246 2.17 6.27 5.45
C GLU A 246 3.17 6.58 4.33
N SER A 247 2.85 6.23 3.08
CA SER A 247 3.74 6.42 1.91
C SER A 247 4.13 7.89 1.70
N PRO A 248 5.41 8.14 1.34
CA PRO A 248 6.50 7.19 1.23
C PRO A 248 7.08 6.83 2.60
N GLY A 249 7.09 5.54 2.91
CA GLY A 249 7.62 5.02 4.16
C GLY A 249 9.15 4.91 4.13
N ILE A 250 9.77 4.84 5.33
CA ILE A 250 11.19 4.48 5.53
C ILE A 250 11.22 3.08 6.14
N ARG A 251 12.12 2.23 5.64
CA ARG A 251 12.38 0.91 6.25
C ARG A 251 13.88 0.63 6.25
N PRO A 252 14.39 -0.10 7.28
CA PRO A 252 15.79 -0.56 7.35
C PRO A 252 16.21 -1.37 6.15
#